data_dd5da45bb43b696577165cebdccfdf51
#
_entry.id   dd5da45bb43b696577165cebdccfdf51
#
_cell.length_a   1.000
_cell.length_b   1.000
_cell.length_c   1.000
_cell.angle_alpha   90.00
_cell.angle_beta   90.00
_cell.angle_gamma   90.00
#
_symmetry.space_group_name_H-M   'P 1'
#
loop_
_entity.id
_entity.type
_entity.pdbx_description
1 polymer ?
#
loop_
_entity_poly.entity_id
_entity_poly.type
_entity_poly.pdbx_seq_one_letter_code
_entity_poly.pdbx_strand_id
1 'polypeptide(L)' 'MKREYRDHQGREWFALHVRTGEERDVALAVYGLGDADSLLPVEHYMTRGQERERILMPGYVFVGCVMNAN' A
#
# COMPACT_ATOMS: atom_id res chain seq x y z
N MET A 1 10.88 -2.23 -10.86
CA MET A 1 9.81 -2.72 -10.00
C MET A 1 9.21 -3.99 -10.61
N LYS A 2 9.02 -4.98 -9.80
CA LYS A 2 8.51 -6.27 -10.26
C LYS A 2 7.03 -6.37 -10.00
N ARG A 3 6.29 -6.90 -11.01
CA ARG A 3 4.87 -7.14 -10.84
C ARG A 3 4.66 -8.28 -9.87
N GLU A 4 3.81 -8.06 -8.87
CA GLU A 4 3.60 -9.03 -7.80
C GLU A 4 2.31 -9.83 -7.97
N TYR A 5 1.25 -9.18 -8.46
CA TYR A 5 -0.05 -9.80 -8.40
C TYR A 5 -1.04 -9.05 -9.30
N ARG A 6 -1.92 -9.80 -9.96
CA ARG A 6 -3.04 -9.21 -10.69
C ARG A 6 -4.33 -9.74 -10.07
N ASP A 7 -5.16 -8.82 -9.59
CA ASP A 7 -6.40 -9.21 -8.96
C ASP A 7 -7.51 -9.43 -10.00
N HIS A 8 -8.68 -9.85 -9.51
CA HIS A 8 -9.80 -10.17 -10.41
C HIS A 8 -10.40 -8.92 -11.05
N GLN A 9 -10.00 -7.74 -10.64
CA GLN A 9 -10.43 -6.49 -11.28
C GLN A 9 -9.44 -6.02 -12.32
N GLY A 10 -8.43 -6.81 -12.62
CA GLY A 10 -7.44 -6.49 -13.63
C GLY A 10 -6.34 -5.56 -13.17
N ARG A 11 -6.25 -5.27 -11.88
CA ARG A 11 -5.18 -4.44 -11.37
C ARG A 11 -3.94 -5.28 -11.13
N GLU A 12 -2.80 -4.74 -11.50
CA GLU A 12 -1.52 -5.33 -11.18
C GLU A 12 -0.97 -4.63 -9.95
N TRP A 13 -0.42 -5.42 -9.03
CA TRP A 13 0.06 -4.91 -7.76
C TRP A 13 1.57 -4.97 -7.71
N PHE A 14 2.15 -3.89 -7.19
CA PHE A 14 3.60 -3.74 -7.07
C PHE A 14 3.94 -3.39 -5.64
N ALA A 15 5.09 -3.86 -5.18
CA ALA A 15 5.63 -3.46 -3.89
C ALA A 15 6.55 -2.26 -4.13
N LEU A 16 6.18 -1.13 -3.58
CA LEU A 16 6.97 0.09 -3.71
C LEU A 16 7.79 0.25 -2.44
N HIS A 17 9.12 0.30 -2.60
CA HIS A 17 10.01 0.49 -1.47
C HIS A 17 10.08 1.97 -1.12
N VAL A 18 9.78 2.29 0.13
CA VAL A 18 9.75 3.69 0.59
C VAL A 18 10.58 3.81 1.86
N ARG A 19 10.90 5.04 2.23
CA ARG A 19 11.60 5.29 3.46
C ARG A 19 10.73 4.92 4.64
N THR A 20 11.30 4.19 5.60
CA THR A 20 10.59 3.83 6.82
C THR A 20 10.14 5.10 7.54
N GLY A 21 8.88 5.15 7.89
CA GLY A 21 8.26 6.31 8.50
C GLY A 21 7.44 7.14 7.53
N GLU A 22 7.58 6.91 6.22
CA GLU A 22 6.86 7.67 5.21
C GLU A 22 5.80 6.84 4.50
N GLU A 23 5.54 5.63 4.98
CA GLU A 23 4.61 4.73 4.30
C GLU A 23 3.21 5.32 4.13
N ARG A 24 2.69 5.95 5.18
CA ARG A 24 1.34 6.52 5.11
C ARG A 24 1.27 7.68 4.15
N ASP A 25 2.30 8.54 4.16
CA ASP A 25 2.33 9.69 3.27
C ASP A 25 2.39 9.25 1.82
N VAL A 26 3.19 8.24 1.52
CA VAL A 26 3.31 7.73 0.17
C VAL A 26 2.01 7.05 -0.25
N ALA A 27 1.41 6.26 0.64
CA ALA A 27 0.15 5.59 0.32
C ALA A 27 -0.95 6.60 0.00
N LEU A 28 -1.04 7.67 0.76
CA LEU A 28 -2.03 8.72 0.51
C LEU A 28 -1.74 9.46 -0.79
N ALA A 29 -0.47 9.72 -1.09
CA ALA A 29 -0.09 10.39 -2.32
C ALA A 29 -0.46 9.56 -3.54
N VAL A 30 -0.22 8.25 -3.48
CA VAL A 30 -0.58 7.34 -4.57
C VAL A 30 -2.10 7.31 -4.75
N TYR A 31 -2.83 7.18 -3.66
CA TYR A 31 -4.29 7.16 -3.72
C TYR A 31 -4.82 8.45 -4.33
N GLY A 32 -4.20 9.58 -4.01
CA GLY A 32 -4.63 10.88 -4.49
C GLY A 32 -4.40 11.10 -5.98
N LEU A 33 -3.60 10.26 -6.64
CA LEU A 33 -3.41 10.35 -8.08
C LEU A 33 -4.68 9.98 -8.86
N GLY A 34 -5.56 9.18 -8.27
CA GLY A 34 -6.81 8.81 -8.90
C GLY A 34 -6.74 7.65 -9.87
N ASP A 35 -5.55 7.28 -10.31
CA ASP A 35 -5.36 6.21 -11.29
C ASP A 35 -4.83 4.94 -10.66
N ALA A 36 -4.60 4.94 -9.36
CA ALA A 36 -4.01 3.81 -8.68
C ALA A 36 -4.60 3.69 -7.29
N ASP A 37 -4.57 2.48 -6.78
CA ASP A 37 -4.92 2.20 -5.40
C ASP A 37 -3.66 1.95 -4.61
N SER A 38 -3.73 2.19 -3.32
CA SER A 38 -2.62 1.85 -2.44
C SER A 38 -3.12 0.98 -1.31
N LEU A 39 -2.23 0.12 -0.83
CA LEU A 39 -2.53 -0.75 0.28
C LEU A 39 -1.34 -0.72 1.24
N LEU A 40 -1.64 -0.39 2.47
CA LEU A 40 -0.65 -0.38 3.54
C LEU A 40 -1.11 -1.38 4.59
N PRO A 41 -0.54 -2.61 4.60
CA PRO A 41 -0.95 -3.61 5.57
C PRO A 41 -0.62 -3.17 6.98
N VAL A 42 -1.62 -3.20 7.84
CA VAL A 42 -1.45 -2.78 9.22
C VAL A 42 -2.11 -3.80 10.15
N GLU A 43 -1.63 -3.84 11.37
CA GLU A 43 -2.18 -4.66 12.43
C GLU A 43 -2.75 -3.74 13.50
N HIS A 44 -3.96 -4.04 13.96
CA HIS A 44 -4.58 -3.31 15.06
C HIS A 44 -4.42 -4.13 16.33
N TYR A 45 -4.03 -3.49 17.40
CA TYR A 45 -3.87 -4.16 18.68
C TYR A 45 -4.22 -3.21 19.82
N MET A 46 -4.43 -3.77 21.00
CA MET A 46 -4.81 -2.99 22.19
C MET A 46 -3.64 -2.96 23.15
N THR A 47 -3.35 -1.77 23.67
CA THR A 47 -2.35 -1.58 24.70
C THR A 47 -2.92 -0.66 25.75
N ARG A 48 -3.02 -1.13 26.99
CA ARG A 48 -3.51 -0.33 28.10
C ARG A 48 -4.87 0.31 27.81
N GLY A 49 -5.75 -0.45 27.14
CA GLY A 49 -7.08 0.05 26.80
C GLY A 49 -7.13 0.99 25.64
N GLN A 50 -6.01 1.24 24.96
CA GLN A 50 -5.97 2.11 23.80
C GLN A 50 -5.75 1.29 22.54
N GLU A 51 -6.49 1.64 21.49
CA GLU A 51 -6.30 1.02 20.20
C GLU A 51 -5.02 1.58 19.55
N ARG A 52 -4.19 0.66 19.08
CA ARG A 52 -2.94 1.01 18.42
C ARG A 52 -2.89 0.33 17.06
N GLU A 53 -2.01 0.83 16.23
CA GLU A 53 -1.83 0.33 14.88
C GLU A 53 -0.36 0.28 14.57
N ARG A 54 0.07 -0.79 13.91
CA ARG A 54 1.45 -0.85 13.44
C ARG A 54 1.48 -1.38 12.02
N ILE A 55 2.48 -0.92 11.28
CA ILE A 55 2.69 -1.32 9.91
C ILE A 55 3.34 -2.68 9.89
N LEU A 56 2.74 -3.64 9.16
CA LEU A 56 3.24 -5.01 9.13
C LEU A 56 4.48 -5.16 8.28
N MET A 57 4.64 -4.33 7.25
CA MET A 57 5.79 -4.39 6.35
C MET A 57 6.42 -3.01 6.24
N PRO A 58 7.22 -2.60 7.23
CA PRO A 58 7.87 -1.28 7.20
C PRO A 58 8.73 -1.12 5.95
N GLY A 59 8.65 0.04 5.33
CA GLY A 59 9.43 0.33 4.14
C GLY A 59 8.76 -0.04 2.84
N TYR A 60 7.51 -0.52 2.89
CA TYR A 60 6.79 -0.93 1.68
C TYR A 60 5.38 -0.39 1.65
N VAL A 61 4.95 0.00 0.46
CA VAL A 61 3.57 0.35 0.16
C VAL A 61 3.20 -0.43 -1.09
N PHE A 62 2.04 -1.07 -1.08
CA PHE A 62 1.60 -1.80 -2.27
C PHE A 62 0.75 -0.89 -3.12
N VAL A 63 1.03 -0.88 -4.41
CA VAL A 63 0.36 -0.02 -5.37
C VAL A 63 -0.31 -0.89 -6.42
N GLY A 64 -1.62 -0.70 -6.59
CA GLY A 64 -2.39 -1.44 -7.57
C GLY A 64 -2.91 -0.51 -8.65
N CYS A 65 -2.69 -0.85 -9.90
CA CYS A 65 -3.17 -0.04 -11.01
C CYS A 65 -3.56 -0.93 -12.17
N VAL A 66 -4.49 -0.42 -12.97
CA VAL A 66 -4.88 -1.11 -14.20
C VAL A 66 -3.85 -0.74 -15.25
N MET A 67 -3.13 -1.74 -15.71
CA MET A 67 -2.14 -1.55 -16.76
C MET A 67 -2.85 -1.61 -18.10
N ASN A 68 -2.93 -0.46 -18.73
CA ASN A 68 -3.60 -0.36 -20.00
C ASN A 68 -2.60 -0.63 -21.11
N ALA A 69 -2.90 -1.65 -21.92
CA ALA A 69 -1.97 -2.10 -22.94
C ALA A 69 -1.99 -1.24 -24.21
N ASN A 70 -2.79 -0.24 -24.25
CA ASN A 70 -2.90 0.60 -25.43
C ASN A 70 -1.72 1.53 -25.61
#